data_8e526712b63897a03cd397e75a36ff16
#
_entry.id   8e526712b63897a03cd397e75a36ff16
#
_cell.length_a   1.000
_cell.length_b   1.000
_cell.length_c   1.000
_cell.angle_alpha   90.00
_cell.angle_beta   90.00
_cell.angle_gamma   90.00
#
_symmetry.space_group_name_H-M   'P 1'
#
loop_
_entity.id
_entity.type
_entity.pdbx_description
1 polymer ?
#
loop_
_entity_poly.entity_id
_entity_poly.type
_entity_poly.pdbx_seq_one_letter_code
_entity_poly.pdbx_strand_id
1 'polypeptide(L)'
;MLKDDKGRSWVGKRQEAAEKTPSQHFTADWLKERNTEASSSKFPQPIFVLPRSTFSSQVAGAKKFSNYSHSAQKVFPLWMHITDDLYTYSAFWDARQNLPMGPMVRILGILRYQKELLLDIAKYRWSGEIKNDALNYSCFLWYTGQDTEKGQLNAFIYEEVLKVFVGTYFFCSPKRSASNSSSLRLGENRVPYAVSLVPHGASNASHKLIYLTLSRKTELDTMNHTGVCVRPLFGPYTDLAAITLFISYYSTVLSISHFYFYDFAISEKVKELLMILMADGEVSIHLLPWNIPFADWESLWDLGSLTSINDCIYRTSGKHNYVAIVDLDEFIVPRAPITNLGQLYTSVIKHKHGKMGDSVLILNAFFCSEFQKKNGTNKSNDFSVFTDTFREARLWPPKTRSKIVVVPEAVVAVGHHMVHHFLKPTSKNQASPKLFAVLHHYRNCDGLRMGIYATGSLVLNQKPIQDSAVLKYKKDVLASRTMRQYLLFIKDT
;
A
#
# COMPACT_ATOMS: atom_id res chain seq x y z
N MET A 1 -25.69 -5.44 -11.34
CA MET A 1 -26.56 -6.63 -11.34
C MET A 1 -25.79 -7.76 -12.03
N LEU A 2 -25.39 -8.77 -11.30
CA LEU A 2 -24.77 -9.95 -11.86
C LEU A 2 -25.85 -11.04 -11.90
N LYS A 3 -26.08 -11.62 -13.08
CA LYS A 3 -26.95 -12.76 -13.26
C LYS A 3 -26.10 -14.00 -13.51
N ASP A 4 -26.55 -15.16 -13.01
CA ASP A 4 -25.94 -16.45 -13.34
C ASP A 4 -26.36 -16.89 -14.76
N ASP A 5 -25.73 -17.96 -15.27
CA ASP A 5 -26.02 -18.53 -16.61
C ASP A 5 -27.46 -19.05 -16.78
N LYS A 6 -28.31 -18.92 -15.78
CA LYS A 6 -29.73 -19.26 -15.78
C LYS A 6 -30.61 -18.03 -15.52
N GLY A 7 -30.05 -16.79 -15.62
CA GLY A 7 -30.82 -15.55 -15.57
C GLY A 7 -31.27 -15.08 -14.19
N ARG A 8 -30.80 -15.68 -13.10
CA ARG A 8 -31.18 -15.33 -11.73
C ARG A 8 -30.34 -14.19 -11.18
N SER A 9 -30.97 -13.14 -10.68
CA SER A 9 -30.30 -11.98 -10.10
C SER A 9 -29.91 -12.24 -8.64
N TRP A 10 -28.66 -11.98 -8.31
CA TRP A 10 -28.18 -11.93 -6.94
C TRP A 10 -28.47 -10.54 -6.35
N VAL A 11 -29.70 -10.33 -5.90
CA VAL A 11 -30.06 -9.18 -5.06
C VAL A 11 -30.19 -9.71 -3.65
N GLY A 12 -29.14 -9.52 -2.85
CA GLY A 12 -29.20 -9.77 -1.42
C GLY A 12 -30.11 -8.74 -0.75
N LYS A 13 -31.23 -9.20 -0.22
CA LYS A 13 -32.05 -8.41 0.72
C LYS A 13 -31.20 -8.11 1.94
N ARG A 14 -31.04 -6.81 2.27
CA ARG A 14 -30.60 -6.39 3.61
C ARG A 14 -31.63 -6.86 4.60
N GLN A 15 -31.23 -7.72 5.53
CA GLN A 15 -31.91 -7.90 6.80
C GLN A 15 -30.91 -7.60 7.91
N GLU A 16 -31.30 -6.66 8.76
CA GLU A 16 -30.69 -6.40 10.07
C GLU A 16 -30.78 -7.68 10.91
N ALA A 17 -29.63 -8.16 11.32
CA ALA A 17 -29.51 -9.05 12.48
C ALA A 17 -28.17 -8.78 13.13
N ALA A 18 -28.21 -7.97 14.17
CA ALA A 18 -27.21 -8.03 15.21
C ALA A 18 -27.36 -9.37 15.93
N GLU A 19 -26.25 -10.07 16.13
CA GLU A 19 -25.86 -10.87 17.28
C GLU A 19 -25.08 -12.14 16.95
N LYS A 20 -23.90 -12.22 17.61
CA LYS A 20 -23.13 -13.41 17.98
C LYS A 20 -22.55 -14.30 16.88
N THR A 21 -21.26 -14.07 16.60
CA THR A 21 -20.39 -15.08 16.03
C THR A 21 -19.16 -15.31 16.90
N PRO A 22 -18.76 -16.57 17.13
CA PRO A 22 -17.49 -16.86 17.78
C PRO A 22 -16.37 -16.68 16.76
N SER A 23 -15.53 -15.69 16.97
CA SER A 23 -14.23 -15.60 16.35
C SER A 23 -13.30 -16.59 17.03
N GLN A 24 -12.92 -17.65 16.37
CA GLN A 24 -11.89 -18.54 16.89
C GLN A 24 -10.77 -18.76 15.89
N HIS A 25 -9.59 -18.53 16.45
CA HIS A 25 -8.28 -19.08 16.22
C HIS A 25 -7.40 -18.40 15.15
N PHE A 26 -6.64 -17.40 15.59
CA PHE A 26 -5.22 -17.15 15.35
C PHE A 26 -4.68 -15.88 16.02
N THR A 27 -5.54 -15.10 16.70
CA THR A 27 -5.17 -13.77 17.21
C THR A 27 -5.24 -13.62 18.72
N ALA A 28 -5.95 -14.51 19.43
CA ALA A 28 -6.25 -14.30 20.86
C ALA A 28 -5.03 -14.48 21.79
N ASP A 29 -4.12 -15.39 21.47
CA ASP A 29 -3.01 -15.68 22.37
C ASP A 29 -1.87 -14.67 22.20
N TRP A 30 -1.59 -14.24 20.98
CA TRP A 30 -0.60 -13.19 20.72
C TRP A 30 -1.00 -11.82 21.29
N LEU A 31 -2.29 -11.48 21.28
CA LEU A 31 -2.82 -10.26 21.90
C LEU A 31 -2.80 -10.32 23.41
N LYS A 32 -2.95 -11.51 24.02
CA LYS A 32 -2.87 -11.68 25.48
C LYS A 32 -1.45 -11.47 26.02
N GLU A 33 -0.42 -11.95 25.32
CA GLU A 33 0.97 -11.74 25.72
C GLU A 33 1.36 -10.26 25.70
N ARG A 34 0.90 -9.47 24.70
CA ARG A 34 1.17 -8.02 24.67
C ARG A 34 0.38 -7.20 25.70
N ASN A 35 -0.83 -7.61 26.06
CA ASN A 35 -1.60 -6.89 27.07
C ASN A 35 -1.03 -7.07 28.50
N THR A 36 -0.26 -8.09 28.78
CA THR A 36 0.45 -8.26 30.05
C THR A 36 1.76 -7.46 30.12
N GLU A 37 2.38 -7.12 28.99
CA GLU A 37 3.57 -6.29 28.94
C GLU A 37 3.28 -4.79 28.79
N ALA A 38 2.08 -4.40 28.33
CA ALA A 38 1.72 -3.00 28.11
C ALA A 38 1.48 -2.17 29.39
N SER A 39 1.53 -2.79 30.58
CA SER A 39 1.37 -2.07 31.85
C SER A 39 2.64 -1.41 32.38
N SER A 40 3.80 -1.55 31.75
CA SER A 40 5.06 -0.95 32.27
C SER A 40 6.17 -0.66 31.25
N SER A 41 5.94 -0.68 29.93
CA SER A 41 7.03 -0.38 29.00
C SER A 41 6.68 0.78 28.06
N LYS A 42 7.52 1.81 28.10
CA LYS A 42 7.65 2.81 27.03
C LYS A 42 7.84 2.09 25.71
N PHE A 43 7.06 2.45 24.67
CA PHE A 43 7.23 1.94 23.31
C PHE A 43 8.70 1.86 22.92
N PRO A 44 9.18 0.76 22.32
CA PRO A 44 10.54 0.71 21.86
C PRO A 44 10.75 1.80 20.81
N GLN A 45 11.69 2.68 21.08
CA GLN A 45 12.21 3.64 20.10
C GLN A 45 12.74 2.85 18.90
N PRO A 46 12.52 3.30 17.66
CA PRO A 46 13.09 2.62 16.50
C PRO A 46 14.61 2.70 16.60
N ILE A 47 15.25 1.55 16.84
CA ILE A 47 16.71 1.44 16.87
C ILE A 47 17.20 1.36 15.41
N PHE A 48 17.32 2.50 14.76
CA PHE A 48 18.25 2.68 13.67
C PHE A 48 19.26 3.75 14.08
N VAL A 49 20.24 3.32 14.87
CA VAL A 49 21.42 4.15 15.14
C VAL A 49 22.33 4.01 13.94
N LEU A 50 22.34 5.02 13.08
CA LEU A 50 23.50 5.25 12.22
C LEU A 50 24.72 5.46 13.12
N PRO A 51 25.94 5.00 12.74
CA PRO A 51 27.13 5.18 13.56
C PRO A 51 27.31 6.66 13.88
N ARG A 52 27.33 6.97 15.16
CA ARG A 52 27.66 8.30 15.67
C ARG A 52 29.10 8.62 15.28
N SER A 53 29.27 9.50 14.28
CA SER A 53 30.49 10.31 14.27
C SER A 53 30.37 11.28 15.45
N THR A 54 31.34 11.23 16.31
CA THR A 54 31.55 12.03 17.50
C THR A 54 31.33 13.53 17.20
N PHE A 55 30.28 14.12 17.74
CA PHE A 55 30.17 15.56 17.88
C PHE A 55 30.39 15.93 19.33
N SER A 56 31.54 16.58 19.58
CA SER A 56 31.84 17.22 20.84
C SER A 56 30.96 18.45 21.04
N SER A 57 30.41 18.57 22.24
CA SER A 57 29.70 19.74 22.72
C SER A 57 30.63 20.94 22.81
N GLN A 58 30.32 22.04 22.11
CA GLN A 58 30.63 23.39 22.55
C GLN A 58 29.47 24.31 22.21
N VAL A 59 28.86 24.84 23.27
CA VAL A 59 27.91 25.94 23.26
C VAL A 59 28.74 27.25 23.19
N ALA A 60 28.53 28.07 22.19
CA ALA A 60 28.55 29.56 22.30
C ALA A 60 28.31 30.23 20.94
N GLY A 61 27.43 31.20 20.87
CA GLY A 61 27.47 32.29 19.92
C GLY A 61 26.52 32.24 18.76
N ALA A 62 25.42 32.96 18.89
CA ALA A 62 24.53 33.33 17.78
C ALA A 62 25.31 33.99 16.64
N LYS A 63 25.35 33.38 15.46
CA LYS A 63 25.70 34.04 14.20
C LYS A 63 24.73 33.60 13.10
N LYS A 64 24.34 34.63 12.32
CA LYS A 64 23.44 34.64 11.17
C LYS A 64 23.50 33.40 10.34
N PHE A 65 22.33 32.75 10.18
CA PHE A 65 22.11 31.67 9.22
C PHE A 65 22.06 32.25 7.80
N SER A 66 23.13 32.07 7.05
CA SER A 66 23.11 32.18 5.60
C SER A 66 23.60 30.85 5.05
N ASN A 67 22.89 30.35 4.05
CA ASN A 67 23.18 29.15 3.26
C ASN A 67 22.88 27.81 3.92
N TYR A 68 21.59 27.45 3.95
CA TYR A 68 21.20 26.02 4.01
C TYR A 68 21.26 25.44 2.59
N SER A 69 22.34 24.73 2.30
CA SER A 69 22.29 23.69 1.27
C SER A 69 21.40 22.57 1.83
N HIS A 70 20.23 22.36 1.25
CA HIS A 70 19.34 21.26 1.60
C HIS A 70 19.98 19.93 1.21
N SER A 71 20.80 19.34 2.08
CA SER A 71 20.95 17.89 2.08
C SER A 71 19.56 17.31 2.37
N ALA A 72 18.98 16.63 1.38
CA ALA A 72 17.66 16.02 1.51
C ALA A 72 17.71 14.99 2.66
N GLN A 73 17.33 15.41 3.84
CA GLN A 73 17.17 14.54 4.99
C GLN A 73 16.07 13.57 4.64
N LYS A 74 16.38 12.27 4.52
CA LYS A 74 15.36 11.23 4.32
C LYS A 74 14.43 11.27 5.52
N VAL A 75 13.29 11.95 5.37
CA VAL A 75 12.24 11.94 6.38
C VAL A 75 11.50 10.60 6.23
N PHE A 76 11.69 9.71 7.18
CA PHE A 76 10.90 8.48 7.24
C PHE A 76 9.49 8.83 7.74
N PRO A 77 8.43 8.32 7.10
CA PRO A 77 7.08 8.52 7.58
C PRO A 77 6.90 7.79 8.91
N LEU A 78 6.18 8.41 9.82
CA LEU A 78 5.76 7.82 11.08
C LEU A 78 4.32 8.22 11.36
N TRP A 79 3.56 7.32 11.96
CA TRP A 79 2.24 7.66 12.47
C TRP A 79 2.36 8.75 13.54
N MET A 80 1.73 9.87 13.28
CA MET A 80 1.73 11.03 14.15
C MET A 80 0.33 11.22 14.74
N HIS A 81 0.24 11.20 16.07
CA HIS A 81 -0.99 11.54 16.78
C HIS A 81 -1.26 13.05 16.66
N ILE A 82 -2.34 13.43 16.03
CA ILE A 82 -2.79 14.83 15.92
C ILE A 82 -3.77 15.13 17.05
N THR A 83 -4.84 14.32 17.15
CA THR A 83 -5.82 14.30 18.25
C THR A 83 -6.22 12.84 18.51
N ASP A 84 -7.04 12.59 19.53
CA ASP A 84 -7.56 11.25 19.82
C ASP A 84 -8.43 10.68 18.69
N ASP A 85 -8.88 11.54 17.78
CA ASP A 85 -9.68 11.17 16.61
C ASP A 85 -8.91 11.15 15.29
N LEU A 86 -7.66 11.66 15.27
CA LEU A 86 -6.90 11.85 14.04
C LEU A 86 -5.44 11.47 14.19
N TYR A 87 -4.99 10.55 13.34
CA TYR A 87 -3.58 10.22 13.14
C TYR A 87 -3.21 10.39 11.68
N THR A 88 -2.00 10.87 11.41
CA THR A 88 -1.46 11.04 10.06
C THR A 88 -0.18 10.25 9.88
N TYR A 89 0.09 9.79 8.66
CA TYR A 89 1.27 8.98 8.35
C TYR A 89 2.25 9.70 7.43
N SER A 90 1.78 10.22 6.31
CA SER A 90 2.63 10.84 5.29
C SER A 90 1.90 11.96 4.55
N ALA A 91 2.67 12.83 3.92
CA ALA A 91 2.15 13.90 3.07
C ALA A 91 2.96 14.03 1.78
N PHE A 92 2.27 14.38 0.68
CA PHE A 92 2.84 14.50 -0.66
C PHE A 92 2.33 15.76 -1.35
N TRP A 93 3.21 16.46 -2.05
CA TRP A 93 2.78 17.51 -2.97
C TRP A 93 2.31 16.91 -4.28
N ASP A 94 1.05 17.11 -4.60
CA ASP A 94 0.43 16.67 -5.84
C ASP A 94 0.12 17.88 -6.72
N ALA A 95 0.95 18.07 -7.73
CA ALA A 95 0.80 19.13 -8.74
C ALA A 95 0.59 18.55 -10.13
N ARG A 96 0.06 17.32 -10.23
CA ARG A 96 -0.22 16.68 -11.51
C ARG A 96 -1.24 17.50 -12.30
N GLN A 97 -1.07 17.53 -13.63
CA GLN A 97 -2.04 18.17 -14.50
C GLN A 97 -3.40 17.47 -14.42
N ASN A 98 -4.47 18.24 -14.61
CA ASN A 98 -5.87 17.77 -14.57
C ASN A 98 -6.41 17.41 -13.17
N LEU A 99 -5.76 17.85 -12.10
CA LEU A 99 -6.39 17.80 -10.78
C LEU A 99 -7.57 18.79 -10.72
N PRO A 100 -8.79 18.36 -10.34
CA PRO A 100 -9.97 19.23 -10.33
C PRO A 100 -9.80 20.46 -9.43
N MET A 101 -9.04 20.32 -8.33
CA MET A 101 -8.82 21.37 -7.34
C MET A 101 -7.47 22.09 -7.51
N GLY A 102 -6.68 21.75 -8.55
CA GLY A 102 -5.34 22.26 -8.75
C GLY A 102 -4.31 21.61 -7.80
N PRO A 103 -3.09 22.20 -7.70
CA PRO A 103 -2.06 21.68 -6.82
C PRO A 103 -2.48 21.65 -5.35
N MET A 104 -2.12 20.57 -4.64
CA MET A 104 -2.51 20.36 -3.24
C MET A 104 -1.51 19.49 -2.49
N VAL A 105 -1.52 19.59 -1.17
CA VAL A 105 -0.88 18.59 -0.32
C VAL A 105 -1.89 17.48 -0.04
N ARG A 106 -1.51 16.25 -0.34
CA ARG A 106 -2.23 15.04 0.05
C ARG A 106 -1.65 14.47 1.32
N ILE A 107 -2.49 14.31 2.33
CA ILE A 107 -2.11 13.77 3.63
C ILE A 107 -2.82 12.43 3.79
N LEU A 108 -2.06 11.38 4.07
CA LEU A 108 -2.59 10.06 4.35
C LEU A 108 -2.67 9.86 5.86
N GLY A 109 -3.82 9.42 6.35
CA GLY A 109 -4.07 9.24 7.76
C GLY A 109 -5.25 8.33 8.04
N ILE A 110 -5.64 8.30 9.30
CA ILE A 110 -6.85 7.63 9.79
C ILE A 110 -7.63 8.59 10.66
N LEU A 111 -8.93 8.55 10.52
CA LEU A 111 -9.88 9.38 11.26
C LEU A 111 -10.83 8.48 12.04
N ARG A 112 -11.18 8.86 13.27
CA ARG A 112 -12.25 8.17 14.00
C ARG A 112 -13.55 8.28 13.21
N TYR A 113 -14.17 7.13 12.99
CA TYR A 113 -15.40 7.04 12.26
C TYR A 113 -16.55 7.72 13.03
N GLN A 114 -17.20 8.67 12.37
CA GLN A 114 -18.42 9.34 12.85
C GLN A 114 -19.53 9.06 11.85
N LYS A 115 -20.66 8.55 12.34
CA LYS A 115 -21.78 8.14 11.46
C LYS A 115 -22.31 9.28 10.61
N GLU A 116 -22.27 10.50 11.13
CA GLU A 116 -22.68 11.74 10.49
C GLU A 116 -21.79 12.08 9.26
N LEU A 117 -20.48 11.89 9.41
CA LEU A 117 -19.52 12.03 8.31
C LEU A 117 -19.83 11.07 7.16
N LEU A 118 -20.24 9.84 7.45
CA LEU A 118 -20.53 8.85 6.44
C LEU A 118 -21.83 9.07 5.68
N LEU A 119 -22.85 9.62 6.30
CA LEU A 119 -24.09 9.94 5.57
C LEU A 119 -23.82 10.97 4.49
N ASP A 120 -22.98 11.95 4.77
CA ASP A 120 -22.53 12.92 3.76
C ASP A 120 -21.58 12.29 2.75
N ILE A 121 -20.69 11.39 3.18
CA ILE A 121 -19.79 10.64 2.30
C ILE A 121 -20.58 9.66 1.40
N ALA A 122 -21.58 8.95 1.92
CA ALA A 122 -22.40 8.05 1.13
C ALA A 122 -23.22 8.80 0.06
N LYS A 123 -23.62 10.03 0.33
CA LYS A 123 -24.29 10.92 -0.61
C LYS A 123 -23.35 11.39 -1.71
N TYR A 124 -22.06 11.58 -1.40
CA TYR A 124 -21.00 12.04 -2.30
C TYR A 124 -20.08 10.93 -2.81
N ARG A 125 -20.51 9.68 -2.71
CA ARG A 125 -19.73 8.44 -2.88
C ARG A 125 -18.73 8.41 -4.05
N TRP A 126 -18.72 9.44 -4.91
CA TRP A 126 -17.86 9.49 -6.11
C TRP A 126 -17.54 10.92 -6.61
N SER A 127 -17.96 11.97 -5.94
CA SER A 127 -17.75 13.36 -6.39
C SER A 127 -16.60 14.13 -5.73
N GLY A 128 -15.88 13.53 -4.79
CA GLY A 128 -14.60 14.07 -4.30
C GLY A 128 -14.66 15.21 -3.29
N GLU A 129 -15.84 15.70 -2.88
CA GLU A 129 -15.92 16.84 -1.97
C GLU A 129 -16.67 16.51 -0.68
N ILE A 130 -15.92 16.28 0.40
CA ILE A 130 -16.45 16.50 1.75
C ILE A 130 -16.18 17.95 2.10
N LYS A 131 -17.25 18.70 2.32
CA LYS A 131 -17.13 20.10 2.72
C LYS A 131 -16.44 20.23 4.09
N ASN A 132 -15.62 21.25 4.20
CA ASN A 132 -14.76 21.58 5.34
C ASN A 132 -15.47 21.59 6.72
N ASP A 133 -16.77 21.90 6.73
CA ASP A 133 -17.56 22.12 7.95
C ASP A 133 -17.79 20.82 8.76
N ALA A 134 -17.61 19.66 8.13
CA ALA A 134 -17.79 18.35 8.79
C ALA A 134 -16.54 17.84 9.50
N LEU A 135 -15.36 18.39 9.23
CA LEU A 135 -14.10 17.81 9.69
C LEU A 135 -13.55 18.39 10.99
N ASN A 136 -14.06 19.52 11.48
CA ASN A 136 -13.56 20.23 12.66
C ASN A 136 -12.04 20.51 12.70
N TYR A 137 -11.37 20.56 11.51
CA TYR A 137 -9.94 20.84 11.38
C TYR A 137 -9.69 21.94 10.36
N SER A 138 -8.61 22.69 10.58
CA SER A 138 -8.02 23.60 9.59
C SER A 138 -6.68 23.03 9.14
N CYS A 139 -6.31 23.23 7.87
CA CYS A 139 -4.98 22.90 7.39
C CYS A 139 -4.14 24.14 7.14
N PHE A 140 -2.82 24.04 7.39
CA PHE A 140 -1.87 25.09 7.15
C PHE A 140 -0.69 24.58 6.34
N LEU A 141 -0.34 25.30 5.28
CA LEU A 141 0.78 25.03 4.40
C LEU A 141 1.98 25.84 4.85
N TRP A 142 3.14 25.20 5.00
CA TRP A 142 4.36 25.80 5.51
C TRP A 142 5.38 25.92 4.40
N TYR A 143 5.86 27.13 4.17
CA TYR A 143 6.82 27.46 3.11
C TYR A 143 8.16 27.90 3.70
N THR A 144 9.23 27.80 2.92
CA THR A 144 10.54 28.36 3.28
C THR A 144 10.43 29.87 3.47
N GLY A 145 11.11 30.41 4.48
CA GLY A 145 11.05 31.86 4.79
C GLY A 145 10.03 32.22 5.87
N GLN A 146 9.55 31.22 6.65
CA GLN A 146 8.58 31.36 7.75
C GLN A 146 7.15 31.75 7.33
N ASP A 147 6.85 31.73 6.06
CA ASP A 147 5.50 31.99 5.57
C ASP A 147 4.60 30.75 5.85
N THR A 148 3.42 31.01 6.40
CA THR A 148 2.39 30.02 6.65
C THR A 148 1.09 30.48 6.03
N GLU A 149 0.44 29.59 5.28
CA GLU A 149 -0.83 29.87 4.62
C GLU A 149 -1.91 28.90 5.13
N LYS A 150 -3.06 29.45 5.54
CA LYS A 150 -4.24 28.61 5.82
C LYS A 150 -4.83 28.14 4.49
N GLY A 151 -4.76 26.82 4.25
CA GLY A 151 -5.30 26.17 3.07
C GLY A 151 -6.81 25.92 3.15
N GLN A 152 -7.35 25.42 2.03
CA GLN A 152 -8.67 24.81 1.98
C GLN A 152 -8.52 23.32 2.23
N LEU A 153 -9.13 22.83 3.31
CA LEU A 153 -9.11 21.40 3.69
C LEU A 153 -10.30 20.68 3.09
N ASN A 154 -10.06 19.52 2.51
CA ASN A 154 -11.07 18.54 2.13
C ASN A 154 -10.59 17.16 2.58
N ALA A 155 -11.50 16.21 2.76
CA ALA A 155 -11.13 14.85 3.10
C ALA A 155 -11.96 13.83 2.33
N PHE A 156 -11.44 12.62 2.23
CA PHE A 156 -12.07 11.51 1.54
C PHE A 156 -11.77 10.20 2.27
N ILE A 157 -12.78 9.40 2.55
CA ILE A 157 -12.66 8.09 3.18
C ILE A 157 -12.73 7.00 2.12
N TYR A 158 -11.74 6.08 2.12
CA TYR A 158 -11.63 5.00 1.14
C TYR A 158 -11.89 3.62 1.71
N GLU A 159 -12.21 3.54 2.98
CA GLU A 159 -12.30 2.26 3.66
C GLU A 159 -13.49 1.45 3.14
N GLU A 160 -13.25 0.18 2.83
CA GLU A 160 -14.28 -0.77 2.39
C GLU A 160 -15.04 -1.34 3.59
N VAL A 161 -14.40 -1.39 4.75
CA VAL A 161 -14.95 -1.90 6.01
C VAL A 161 -14.78 -0.85 7.09
N LEU A 162 -15.91 -0.40 7.65
CA LEU A 162 -15.91 0.64 8.67
C LEU A 162 -15.64 0.05 10.04
N LYS A 163 -14.64 0.59 10.70
CA LYS A 163 -14.24 0.28 12.07
C LYS A 163 -14.23 1.55 12.91
N VAL A 164 -13.66 1.50 14.11
CA VAL A 164 -13.54 2.68 14.98
C VAL A 164 -12.77 3.79 14.28
N PHE A 165 -11.71 3.43 13.57
CA PHE A 165 -10.98 4.33 12.69
C PHE A 165 -11.10 3.88 11.24
N VAL A 166 -10.99 4.83 10.32
CA VAL A 166 -11.06 4.60 8.87
C VAL A 166 -9.92 5.30 8.15
N GLY A 167 -9.37 4.63 7.15
CA GLY A 167 -8.37 5.21 6.26
C GLY A 167 -8.92 6.46 5.57
N THR A 168 -8.23 7.59 5.74
CA THR A 168 -8.70 8.90 5.29
C THR A 168 -7.60 9.64 4.56
N TYR A 169 -7.97 10.25 3.44
CA TYR A 169 -7.12 11.19 2.72
C TYR A 169 -7.60 12.60 3.01
N PHE A 170 -6.66 13.44 3.40
CA PHE A 170 -6.89 14.87 3.55
C PHE A 170 -6.19 15.60 2.40
N PHE A 171 -6.87 16.60 1.88
CA PHE A 171 -6.37 17.45 0.80
C PHE A 171 -6.31 18.88 1.31
N CYS A 172 -5.11 19.45 1.37
CA CYS A 172 -4.91 20.84 1.71
C CYS A 172 -4.43 21.60 0.48
N SER A 173 -5.31 22.40 -0.10
CA SER A 173 -4.97 23.25 -1.27
C SER A 173 -4.76 24.70 -0.87
N PRO A 174 -3.83 25.43 -1.52
CA PRO A 174 -3.69 26.87 -1.35
C PRO A 174 -5.01 27.57 -1.66
N LYS A 175 -5.32 28.66 -0.94
CA LYS A 175 -6.48 29.48 -1.27
C LYS A 175 -6.22 30.18 -2.59
N ARG A 176 -7.12 29.99 -3.57
CA ARG A 176 -7.09 30.77 -4.81
C ARG A 176 -7.47 32.22 -4.48
N SER A 177 -6.55 33.15 -4.70
CA SER A 177 -6.88 34.57 -4.65
C SER A 177 -7.79 34.91 -5.83
N ALA A 178 -8.95 35.46 -5.53
CA ALA A 178 -9.93 35.89 -6.57
C ALA A 178 -9.47 37.14 -7.33
N SER A 179 -8.33 37.73 -6.97
CA SER A 179 -7.82 38.97 -7.55
C SER A 179 -6.65 38.71 -8.48
N ASN A 180 -6.86 39.03 -9.74
CA ASN A 180 -5.91 39.25 -10.84
C ASN A 180 -5.15 38.04 -11.40
N SER A 181 -5.44 37.74 -12.65
CA SER A 181 -4.83 36.74 -13.53
C SER A 181 -3.31 36.87 -13.74
N SER A 182 -2.65 37.94 -13.25
CA SER A 182 -1.21 38.13 -13.34
C SER A 182 -0.41 37.63 -12.11
N SER A 183 -1.04 37.51 -10.94
CA SER A 183 -0.38 36.99 -9.72
C SER A 183 -0.42 35.44 -9.61
N LEU A 184 -1.21 34.77 -10.43
CA LEU A 184 -1.31 33.30 -10.49
C LEU A 184 0.03 32.62 -10.83
N ARG A 185 0.94 33.29 -11.54
CA ARG A 185 2.24 32.71 -11.90
C ARG A 185 3.25 32.67 -10.74
N LEU A 186 3.11 33.50 -9.72
CA LEU A 186 4.02 33.51 -8.55
C LEU A 186 3.63 32.49 -7.46
N GLY A 187 2.33 32.16 -7.34
CA GLY A 187 1.84 31.19 -6.35
C GLY A 187 1.94 29.72 -6.79
N GLU A 188 1.88 29.44 -8.09
CA GLU A 188 1.86 28.06 -8.63
C GLU A 188 3.20 27.32 -8.50
N ASN A 189 4.32 28.04 -8.28
CA ASN A 189 5.66 27.45 -8.16
C ASN A 189 6.15 27.27 -6.72
N ARG A 190 5.38 27.71 -5.71
CA ARG A 190 5.79 27.54 -4.30
C ARG A 190 5.33 26.19 -3.79
N VAL A 191 6.27 25.27 -3.59
CA VAL A 191 6.01 23.98 -2.96
C VAL A 191 6.20 24.13 -1.44
N PRO A 192 5.18 23.81 -0.62
CA PRO A 192 5.35 23.80 0.82
C PRO A 192 6.32 22.67 1.23
N TYR A 193 7.06 22.87 2.31
CA TYR A 193 7.93 21.82 2.85
C TYR A 193 7.20 20.94 3.88
N ALA A 194 6.12 21.46 4.49
CA ALA A 194 5.31 20.75 5.46
C ALA A 194 3.84 21.22 5.43
N VAL A 195 2.98 20.44 6.05
CA VAL A 195 1.58 20.75 6.31
C VAL A 195 1.26 20.46 7.78
N SER A 196 0.29 21.15 8.36
CA SER A 196 -0.28 20.81 9.67
C SER A 196 -1.79 20.79 9.63
N LEU A 197 -2.40 19.90 10.43
CA LEU A 197 -3.83 19.82 10.68
C LEU A 197 -4.08 20.27 12.12
N VAL A 198 -4.96 21.25 12.31
CA VAL A 198 -5.23 21.87 13.60
C VAL A 198 -6.73 21.82 13.88
N PRO A 199 -7.18 21.31 15.06
CA PRO A 199 -8.59 21.31 15.42
C PRO A 199 -9.18 22.72 15.47
N HIS A 200 -10.43 22.90 15.11
CA HIS A 200 -11.13 24.16 15.25
C HIS A 200 -11.22 24.55 16.74
N GLY A 201 -11.06 25.81 17.04
CA GLY A 201 -11.14 26.34 18.42
C GLY A 201 -9.88 26.13 19.26
N ALA A 202 -8.85 25.47 18.76
CA ALA A 202 -7.57 25.34 19.43
C ALA A 202 -6.77 26.65 19.32
N SER A 203 -6.94 27.56 20.26
CA SER A 203 -6.35 28.91 20.22
C SER A 203 -4.84 28.98 20.40
N ASN A 204 -4.20 27.93 20.91
CA ASN A 204 -2.73 27.84 21.14
C ASN A 204 -2.18 26.44 20.80
N ALA A 205 -2.77 25.72 19.85
CA ALA A 205 -2.28 24.40 19.49
C ALA A 205 -0.91 24.53 18.84
N SER A 206 0.09 23.87 19.39
CA SER A 206 1.36 23.68 18.70
C SER A 206 1.11 22.96 17.39
N HIS A 207 1.49 23.56 16.27
CA HIS A 207 1.38 22.92 14.96
C HIS A 207 2.32 21.72 14.89
N LYS A 208 1.76 20.50 14.78
CA LYS A 208 2.53 19.31 14.47
C LYS A 208 2.78 19.29 12.98
N LEU A 209 4.04 19.42 12.58
CA LEU A 209 4.43 19.50 11.17
C LEU A 209 4.55 18.10 10.56
N ILE A 210 3.79 17.86 9.50
CA ILE A 210 3.90 16.69 8.65
C ILE A 210 4.74 17.11 7.45
N TYR A 211 6.01 16.68 7.42
CA TYR A 211 6.93 17.01 6.33
C TYR A 211 6.55 16.29 5.05
N LEU A 212 6.63 17.00 3.94
CA LEU A 212 6.30 16.42 2.65
C LEU A 212 7.37 15.45 2.18
N THR A 213 6.94 14.28 1.76
CA THR A 213 7.79 13.36 1.01
C THR A 213 7.99 13.94 -0.39
N LEU A 214 9.23 14.31 -0.70
CA LEU A 214 9.56 14.86 -2.00
C LEU A 214 9.54 13.78 -3.06
N SER A 215 8.64 13.90 -4.02
CA SER A 215 8.62 13.12 -5.25
C SER A 215 9.20 13.98 -6.37
N ARG A 216 10.54 14.12 -6.45
CA ARG A 216 11.19 14.79 -7.59
C ARG A 216 11.65 13.73 -8.58
N LYS A 217 11.25 13.89 -9.85
CA LYS A 217 12.03 13.32 -10.96
C LYS A 217 13.39 14.01 -10.90
N THR A 218 14.44 13.25 -10.69
CA THR A 218 15.77 13.70 -11.05
C THR A 218 15.91 13.51 -12.55
N GLU A 219 16.55 14.42 -13.27
CA GLU A 219 16.80 14.32 -14.71
C GLU A 219 17.58 13.05 -15.11
N LEU A 220 18.19 12.36 -14.14
CA LEU A 220 18.87 11.07 -14.26
C LEU A 220 17.92 9.87 -14.31
N ASP A 221 16.63 10.01 -13.96
CA ASP A 221 15.66 8.91 -13.93
C ASP A 221 15.03 8.60 -15.30
N THR A 222 15.86 8.46 -16.34
CA THR A 222 15.41 7.95 -17.65
C THR A 222 15.27 6.42 -17.67
N MET A 223 15.62 5.74 -16.57
CA MET A 223 15.54 4.29 -16.48
C MET A 223 14.10 3.86 -16.18
N ASN A 224 13.68 2.77 -16.82
CA ASN A 224 12.36 2.14 -16.64
C ASN A 224 12.26 1.48 -15.24
N HIS A 225 12.14 2.28 -14.18
CA HIS A 225 11.97 1.74 -12.86
C HIS A 225 10.57 1.13 -12.68
N THR A 226 10.56 -0.09 -12.15
CA THR A 226 9.34 -0.82 -11.79
C THR A 226 9.34 -1.12 -10.31
N GLY A 227 8.17 -1.08 -9.69
CA GLY A 227 8.03 -1.30 -8.27
C GLY A 227 6.95 -2.32 -7.91
N VAL A 228 7.06 -2.85 -6.71
CA VAL A 228 6.00 -3.61 -6.08
C VAL A 228 5.69 -3.06 -4.70
N CYS A 229 4.40 -2.84 -4.42
CA CYS A 229 3.87 -2.41 -3.14
C CYS A 229 3.26 -3.61 -2.42
N VAL A 230 3.71 -3.86 -1.19
CA VAL A 230 3.20 -4.94 -0.34
C VAL A 230 2.51 -4.32 0.87
N ARG A 231 1.42 -4.92 1.33
CA ARG A 231 0.73 -4.51 2.57
C ARG A 231 1.67 -4.59 3.78
N PRO A 232 1.34 -3.94 4.92
CA PRO A 232 2.13 -4.06 6.13
C PRO A 232 2.34 -5.52 6.53
N LEU A 233 3.58 -5.85 6.88
CA LEU A 233 3.95 -7.18 7.32
C LEU A 233 3.58 -7.31 8.80
N PHE A 234 2.52 -8.05 9.06
CA PHE A 234 2.01 -8.23 10.41
C PHE A 234 2.83 -9.26 11.18
N GLY A 235 2.96 -9.01 12.45
CA GLY A 235 3.93 -9.67 13.22
C GLY A 235 3.52 -10.77 14.18
N PRO A 236 4.53 -11.38 14.75
CA PRO A 236 5.94 -11.25 14.35
C PRO A 236 6.20 -11.96 13.03
N TYR A 237 6.45 -11.19 11.94
CA TYR A 237 6.77 -11.79 10.65
C TYR A 237 8.20 -12.35 10.67
N THR A 238 8.32 -13.67 10.54
CA THR A 238 9.59 -14.41 10.69
C THR A 238 10.02 -15.21 9.47
N ASP A 239 9.19 -15.24 8.41
CA ASP A 239 9.42 -16.11 7.25
C ASP A 239 10.45 -15.54 6.28
N LEU A 240 11.71 -15.87 6.55
CA LEU A 240 12.87 -15.53 5.73
C LEU A 240 12.76 -16.10 4.30
N ALA A 241 12.26 -17.34 4.20
CA ALA A 241 12.18 -18.03 2.93
C ALA A 241 11.13 -17.40 2.01
N ALA A 242 9.94 -17.09 2.56
CA ALA A 242 8.86 -16.51 1.79
C ALA A 242 9.21 -15.11 1.25
N ILE A 243 9.77 -14.23 2.10
CA ILE A 243 10.14 -12.87 1.65
C ILE A 243 11.27 -12.90 0.61
N THR A 244 12.25 -13.81 0.78
CA THR A 244 13.34 -13.97 -0.19
C THR A 244 12.81 -14.50 -1.52
N LEU A 245 11.97 -15.53 -1.48
CA LEU A 245 11.35 -16.08 -2.68
C LEU A 245 10.52 -15.01 -3.42
N PHE A 246 9.76 -14.20 -2.70
CA PHE A 246 8.98 -13.11 -3.26
C PHE A 246 9.86 -12.10 -4.00
N ILE A 247 10.93 -11.62 -3.36
CA ILE A 247 11.88 -10.67 -3.97
C ILE A 247 12.54 -11.31 -5.20
N SER A 248 13.08 -12.54 -5.04
CA SER A 248 13.72 -13.27 -6.12
C SER A 248 12.79 -13.52 -7.31
N TYR A 249 11.55 -13.92 -7.04
CA TYR A 249 10.56 -14.17 -8.09
C TYR A 249 10.27 -12.91 -8.90
N TYR A 250 9.90 -11.83 -8.23
CA TYR A 250 9.48 -10.61 -8.90
C TYR A 250 10.62 -9.89 -9.62
N SER A 251 11.84 -9.94 -9.09
CA SER A 251 13.02 -9.40 -9.78
C SER A 251 13.39 -10.22 -11.02
N THR A 252 13.34 -11.56 -10.91
CA THR A 252 13.73 -12.45 -12.02
C THR A 252 12.65 -12.53 -13.11
N VAL A 253 11.37 -12.66 -12.73
CA VAL A 253 10.27 -12.97 -13.68
C VAL A 253 9.70 -11.71 -14.33
N LEU A 254 9.59 -10.62 -13.57
CA LEU A 254 8.97 -9.37 -14.04
C LEU A 254 9.92 -8.17 -14.03
N SER A 255 11.23 -8.42 -13.79
CA SER A 255 12.28 -7.39 -13.74
C SER A 255 11.91 -6.22 -12.81
N ILE A 256 11.31 -6.55 -11.65
CA ILE A 256 10.99 -5.53 -10.64
C ILE A 256 12.27 -5.15 -9.90
N SER A 257 12.55 -3.85 -9.87
CA SER A 257 13.77 -3.29 -9.28
C SER A 257 13.57 -2.68 -7.91
N HIS A 258 12.34 -2.34 -7.53
CA HIS A 258 12.03 -1.67 -6.26
C HIS A 258 10.94 -2.39 -5.48
N PHE A 259 11.18 -2.67 -4.20
CA PHE A 259 10.28 -3.36 -3.28
C PHE A 259 9.94 -2.44 -2.10
N TYR A 260 8.64 -2.23 -1.84
CA TYR A 260 8.13 -1.39 -0.76
C TYR A 260 7.43 -2.26 0.27
N PHE A 261 8.05 -2.39 1.45
CA PHE A 261 7.52 -3.12 2.61
C PHE A 261 7.24 -2.15 3.76
N TYR A 262 6.21 -2.45 4.54
CA TYR A 262 5.84 -1.68 5.72
C TYR A 262 6.04 -2.54 6.96
N ASP A 263 6.98 -2.12 7.83
CA ASP A 263 7.39 -2.84 9.04
C ASP A 263 6.43 -2.55 10.17
N PHE A 264 5.42 -3.40 10.35
CA PHE A 264 4.56 -3.37 11.53
C PHE A 264 5.19 -4.16 12.69
N ALA A 265 5.66 -5.39 12.42
CA ALA A 265 6.33 -6.25 13.39
C ALA A 265 7.17 -7.32 12.67
N ILE A 266 8.17 -6.89 11.93
CA ILE A 266 9.12 -7.78 11.27
C ILE A 266 10.18 -8.21 12.29
N SER A 267 10.55 -9.50 12.31
CA SER A 267 11.61 -10.00 13.20
C SER A 267 12.98 -9.43 12.84
N GLU A 268 13.87 -9.33 13.82
CA GLU A 268 15.23 -8.81 13.60
C GLU A 268 16.00 -9.64 12.55
N LYS A 269 15.82 -10.98 12.53
CA LYS A 269 16.46 -11.84 11.51
C LYS A 269 15.99 -11.51 10.09
N VAL A 270 14.70 -11.20 9.90
CA VAL A 270 14.19 -10.75 8.59
C VAL A 270 14.74 -9.38 8.23
N LYS A 271 14.87 -8.46 9.19
CA LYS A 271 15.48 -7.14 8.96
C LYS A 271 16.94 -7.26 8.56
N GLU A 272 17.71 -8.10 9.25
CA GLU A 272 19.12 -8.38 8.91
C GLU A 272 19.26 -8.90 7.48
N LEU A 273 18.44 -9.88 7.09
CA LEU A 273 18.45 -10.39 5.73
C LEU A 273 18.10 -9.30 4.71
N LEU A 274 17.06 -8.50 4.97
CA LEU A 274 16.69 -7.38 4.08
C LEU A 274 17.82 -6.36 3.96
N MET A 275 18.55 -6.06 5.05
CA MET A 275 19.73 -5.18 5.01
C MET A 275 20.86 -5.75 4.16
N ILE A 276 21.12 -7.07 4.22
CA ILE A 276 22.09 -7.74 3.36
C ILE A 276 21.69 -7.63 1.88
N LEU A 277 20.42 -7.89 1.57
CA LEU A 277 19.90 -7.76 0.20
C LEU A 277 19.96 -6.31 -0.32
N MET A 278 19.72 -5.31 0.55
CA MET A 278 19.88 -3.90 0.22
C MET A 278 21.34 -3.53 -0.07
N ALA A 279 22.27 -4.04 0.74
CA ALA A 279 23.70 -3.79 0.57
C ALA A 279 24.25 -4.47 -0.70
N ASP A 280 23.68 -5.59 -1.10
CA ASP A 280 24.03 -6.31 -2.31
C ASP A 280 23.72 -5.53 -3.60
N GLY A 281 22.70 -4.66 -3.59
CA GLY A 281 22.40 -3.68 -4.63
C GLY A 281 21.75 -4.24 -5.91
N GLU A 282 21.38 -5.54 -5.97
CA GLU A 282 20.64 -6.10 -7.10
C GLU A 282 19.24 -5.50 -7.22
N VAL A 283 18.62 -5.26 -6.07
CA VAL A 283 17.30 -4.64 -5.95
C VAL A 283 17.28 -3.52 -4.91
N SER A 284 16.39 -2.57 -5.08
CA SER A 284 16.16 -1.51 -4.09
C SER A 284 15.02 -1.93 -3.16
N ILE A 285 15.32 -2.09 -1.87
CA ILE A 285 14.32 -2.41 -0.86
C ILE A 285 14.05 -1.17 -0.02
N HIS A 286 12.78 -0.82 0.12
CA HIS A 286 12.30 0.28 0.93
C HIS A 286 11.51 -0.30 2.09
N LEU A 287 12.16 -0.39 3.27
CA LEU A 287 11.51 -0.81 4.51
C LEU A 287 11.02 0.44 5.24
N LEU A 288 9.71 0.61 5.31
CA LEU A 288 9.04 1.79 5.85
C LEU A 288 8.44 1.43 7.23
N PRO A 289 8.71 2.21 8.28
CA PRO A 289 8.10 1.98 9.59
C PRO A 289 6.58 2.06 9.53
N TRP A 290 5.90 1.08 10.11
CA TRP A 290 4.44 1.08 10.23
C TRP A 290 4.02 1.02 11.70
N ASN A 291 4.44 2.03 12.46
CA ASN A 291 4.20 2.17 13.90
C ASN A 291 2.78 2.64 14.21
N ILE A 292 1.76 2.03 13.57
CA ILE A 292 0.36 2.35 13.80
C ILE A 292 -0.01 2.12 15.28
N PRO A 293 -0.78 3.02 15.92
CA PRO A 293 -1.04 2.94 17.36
C PRO A 293 -2.05 1.85 17.76
N PHE A 294 -2.56 1.08 16.81
CA PHE A 294 -3.54 0.02 17.02
C PHE A 294 -2.96 -1.32 16.64
N ALA A 295 -3.23 -2.34 17.47
CA ALA A 295 -2.79 -3.71 17.23
C ALA A 295 -3.96 -4.66 16.93
N ASP A 296 -5.19 -4.14 16.90
CA ASP A 296 -6.40 -4.94 16.75
C ASP A 296 -7.21 -4.56 15.50
N TRP A 297 -7.87 -5.56 14.93
CA TRP A 297 -8.68 -5.41 13.72
C TRP A 297 -10.03 -4.72 13.97
N GLU A 298 -10.44 -4.57 15.23
CA GLU A 298 -11.68 -3.90 15.59
C GLU A 298 -11.49 -2.39 15.58
N SER A 299 -10.29 -1.92 15.92
CA SER A 299 -9.96 -0.50 15.87
C SER A 299 -9.80 0.00 14.44
N LEU A 300 -9.12 -0.77 13.58
CA LEU A 300 -8.86 -0.38 12.19
C LEU A 300 -8.80 -1.61 11.30
N TRP A 301 -9.59 -1.61 10.22
CA TRP A 301 -9.64 -2.73 9.30
C TRP A 301 -8.29 -2.98 8.63
N ASP A 302 -7.89 -4.26 8.61
CA ASP A 302 -6.64 -4.74 8.01
C ASP A 302 -5.41 -3.89 8.41
N LEU A 303 -5.44 -3.34 9.66
CA LEU A 303 -4.39 -2.50 10.25
C LEU A 303 -3.89 -1.39 9.32
N GLY A 304 -4.81 -0.78 8.57
CA GLY A 304 -4.54 0.35 7.69
C GLY A 304 -3.84 -0.03 6.38
N SER A 305 -3.97 -1.27 5.93
CA SER A 305 -3.33 -1.74 4.69
C SER A 305 -3.68 -0.87 3.48
N LEU A 306 -4.91 -0.35 3.42
CA LEU A 306 -5.33 0.53 2.34
C LEU A 306 -4.55 1.86 2.35
N THR A 307 -4.26 2.40 3.53
CA THR A 307 -3.43 3.60 3.67
C THR A 307 -2.00 3.33 3.21
N SER A 308 -1.42 2.15 3.54
CA SER A 308 -0.04 1.82 3.14
C SER A 308 0.12 1.66 1.63
N ILE A 309 -0.79 0.96 0.95
CA ILE A 309 -0.71 0.82 -0.51
C ILE A 309 -0.89 2.17 -1.23
N ASN A 310 -1.71 3.06 -0.72
CA ASN A 310 -1.84 4.39 -1.28
C ASN A 310 -0.61 5.28 -0.97
N ASP A 311 0.01 5.16 0.21
CA ASP A 311 1.30 5.79 0.48
C ASP A 311 2.36 5.32 -0.54
N CYS A 312 2.41 4.02 -0.83
CA CYS A 312 3.31 3.46 -1.83
C CYS A 312 3.07 4.05 -3.23
N ILE A 313 1.82 4.20 -3.65
CA ILE A 313 1.47 4.81 -4.94
C ILE A 313 2.00 6.24 -5.03
N TYR A 314 1.82 7.06 -3.99
CA TYR A 314 2.34 8.43 -4.00
C TYR A 314 3.87 8.50 -3.92
N ARG A 315 4.51 7.57 -3.21
CA ARG A 315 5.99 7.47 -3.16
C ARG A 315 6.59 7.10 -4.50
N THR A 316 5.89 6.30 -5.27
CA THR A 316 6.34 5.80 -6.58
C THR A 316 5.93 6.70 -7.74
N SER A 317 4.94 7.59 -7.53
CA SER A 317 4.52 8.58 -8.50
C SER A 317 5.68 9.49 -8.89
N GLY A 318 5.87 9.70 -10.20
CA GLY A 318 7.00 10.45 -10.75
C GLY A 318 8.35 9.72 -10.75
N LYS A 319 8.45 8.52 -10.16
CA LYS A 319 9.70 7.75 -10.08
C LYS A 319 9.62 6.43 -10.84
N HIS A 320 8.46 5.80 -10.87
CA HIS A 320 8.25 4.48 -11.45
C HIS A 320 7.29 4.54 -12.61
N ASN A 321 7.60 3.81 -13.67
CA ASN A 321 6.72 3.72 -14.82
C ASN A 321 5.53 2.80 -14.53
N TYR A 322 5.80 1.69 -13.83
CA TYR A 322 4.79 0.69 -13.49
C TYR A 322 5.00 0.20 -12.06
N VAL A 323 3.89 -0.02 -11.36
CA VAL A 323 3.87 -0.58 -10.01
C VAL A 323 2.83 -1.70 -9.93
N ALA A 324 3.23 -2.83 -9.36
CA ALA A 324 2.32 -3.90 -8.98
C ALA A 324 1.93 -3.77 -7.51
N ILE A 325 0.68 -4.06 -7.18
CA ILE A 325 0.18 -4.14 -5.81
C ILE A 325 -0.24 -5.57 -5.57
N VAL A 326 0.48 -6.28 -4.69
CA VAL A 326 0.29 -7.71 -4.41
C VAL A 326 0.62 -8.02 -2.95
N ASP A 327 0.14 -9.16 -2.46
CA ASP A 327 0.50 -9.69 -1.14
C ASP A 327 1.67 -10.68 -1.27
N LEU A 328 2.34 -11.02 -0.14
CA LEU A 328 3.52 -11.90 -0.17
C LEU A 328 3.23 -13.34 -0.63
N ASP A 329 1.99 -13.80 -0.50
CA ASP A 329 1.52 -15.12 -0.92
C ASP A 329 0.93 -15.14 -2.35
N GLU A 330 1.11 -14.04 -3.10
CA GLU A 330 0.56 -13.85 -4.43
C GLU A 330 1.65 -13.63 -5.48
N PHE A 331 1.56 -14.38 -6.59
CA PHE A 331 2.55 -14.36 -7.66
C PHE A 331 1.87 -14.13 -9.01
N ILE A 332 2.20 -13.03 -9.67
CA ILE A 332 1.77 -12.76 -11.06
C ILE A 332 2.57 -13.68 -11.98
N VAL A 333 1.92 -14.69 -12.55
CA VAL A 333 2.57 -15.70 -13.42
C VAL A 333 2.27 -15.41 -14.89
N PRO A 334 3.24 -14.87 -15.65
CA PRO A 334 3.07 -14.64 -17.09
C PRO A 334 2.87 -15.95 -17.86
N ARG A 335 1.96 -15.93 -18.84
CA ARG A 335 1.65 -17.06 -19.74
C ARG A 335 2.25 -16.87 -21.13
N ALA A 336 2.22 -15.63 -21.63
CA ALA A 336 2.87 -15.23 -22.87
C ALA A 336 4.39 -15.02 -22.65
N PRO A 337 5.18 -14.83 -23.70
CA PRO A 337 6.60 -14.49 -23.60
C PRO A 337 6.81 -13.06 -23.10
N ILE A 338 6.47 -12.84 -21.84
CA ILE A 338 6.57 -11.57 -21.11
C ILE A 338 7.75 -11.70 -20.15
N THR A 339 8.66 -10.76 -20.19
CA THR A 339 9.90 -10.76 -19.40
C THR A 339 9.97 -9.62 -18.38
N ASN A 340 9.04 -8.67 -18.42
CA ASN A 340 9.00 -7.58 -17.46
C ASN A 340 7.58 -7.03 -17.26
N LEU A 341 7.41 -6.27 -16.16
CA LEU A 341 6.11 -5.71 -15.77
C LEU A 341 5.54 -4.74 -16.80
N GLY A 342 6.38 -3.95 -17.46
CA GLY A 342 5.98 -3.00 -18.50
C GLY A 342 5.43 -3.70 -19.76
N GLN A 343 6.06 -4.80 -20.18
CA GLN A 343 5.54 -5.62 -21.28
C GLN A 343 4.20 -6.26 -20.94
N LEU A 344 4.04 -6.76 -19.71
CA LEU A 344 2.74 -7.27 -19.23
C LEU A 344 1.67 -6.20 -19.35
N TYR A 345 1.93 -5.03 -18.76
CA TYR A 345 0.99 -3.91 -18.76
C TYR A 345 0.61 -3.50 -20.19
N THR A 346 1.59 -3.20 -21.03
CA THR A 346 1.37 -2.69 -22.39
C THR A 346 0.67 -3.72 -23.28
N SER A 347 1.01 -5.02 -23.14
CA SER A 347 0.36 -6.10 -23.89
C SER A 347 -1.13 -6.22 -23.56
N VAL A 348 -1.50 -6.14 -22.27
CA VAL A 348 -2.90 -6.17 -21.86
C VAL A 348 -3.65 -4.92 -22.32
N ILE A 349 -3.07 -3.74 -22.15
CA ILE A 349 -3.68 -2.48 -22.59
C ILE A 349 -3.92 -2.48 -24.11
N LYS A 350 -2.94 -2.89 -24.90
CA LYS A 350 -3.07 -3.02 -26.36
C LYS A 350 -4.18 -4.01 -26.73
N HIS A 351 -4.20 -5.19 -26.11
CA HIS A 351 -5.21 -6.23 -26.38
C HIS A 351 -6.63 -5.77 -26.04
N LYS A 352 -6.79 -4.97 -24.98
CA LYS A 352 -8.07 -4.44 -24.51
C LYS A 352 -8.50 -3.13 -25.22
N HIS A 353 -7.69 -2.65 -26.17
CA HIS A 353 -7.88 -1.33 -26.76
C HIS A 353 -8.02 -0.22 -25.69
N GLY A 354 -7.30 -0.43 -24.58
CA GLY A 354 -7.25 0.49 -23.44
C GLY A 354 -6.36 1.69 -23.73
N LYS A 355 -6.32 2.61 -22.76
CA LYS A 355 -5.51 3.83 -22.81
C LYS A 355 -4.35 3.72 -21.83
N MET A 356 -3.25 4.38 -22.14
CA MET A 356 -2.18 4.58 -21.14
C MET A 356 -2.76 5.34 -19.95
N GLY A 357 -2.53 4.78 -18.75
CA GLY A 357 -3.14 5.24 -17.51
C GLY A 357 -4.36 4.45 -17.05
N ASP A 358 -4.89 3.52 -17.85
CA ASP A 358 -5.77 2.46 -17.35
C ASP A 358 -5.01 1.57 -16.36
N SER A 359 -5.70 0.84 -15.50
CA SER A 359 -5.06 -0.20 -14.67
C SER A 359 -5.24 -1.58 -15.30
N VAL A 360 -4.32 -2.49 -14.99
CA VAL A 360 -4.43 -3.91 -15.36
C VAL A 360 -4.77 -4.71 -14.11
N LEU A 361 -5.87 -5.46 -14.14
CA LEU A 361 -6.29 -6.36 -13.08
C LEU A 361 -5.88 -7.79 -13.42
N ILE A 362 -4.99 -8.39 -12.64
CA ILE A 362 -4.59 -9.78 -12.78
C ILE A 362 -5.56 -10.66 -12.01
N LEU A 363 -6.19 -11.61 -12.68
CA LEU A 363 -7.26 -12.41 -12.10
C LEU A 363 -6.69 -13.52 -11.20
N ASN A 364 -7.29 -13.67 -10.03
CA ASN A 364 -6.87 -14.59 -8.98
C ASN A 364 -7.30 -16.03 -9.25
N ALA A 365 -6.42 -16.96 -8.90
CA ALA A 365 -6.71 -18.37 -8.71
C ALA A 365 -6.05 -18.86 -7.42
N PHE A 366 -6.79 -19.52 -6.54
CA PHE A 366 -6.25 -20.10 -5.32
C PHE A 366 -5.55 -21.43 -5.57
N PHE A 367 -4.30 -21.51 -5.13
CA PHE A 367 -3.51 -22.73 -5.00
C PHE A 367 -3.58 -23.18 -3.54
N CYS A 368 -4.68 -23.88 -3.22
CA CYS A 368 -4.95 -24.30 -1.86
C CYS A 368 -4.05 -25.46 -1.43
N SER A 369 -3.45 -25.39 -0.24
CA SER A 369 -2.64 -26.47 0.31
C SER A 369 -3.45 -27.79 0.44
N GLU A 370 -4.77 -27.71 0.59
CA GLU A 370 -5.67 -28.85 0.65
C GLU A 370 -5.78 -29.62 -0.67
N PHE A 371 -5.66 -28.94 -1.81
CA PHE A 371 -5.64 -29.60 -3.12
C PHE A 371 -4.39 -30.45 -3.30
N GLN A 372 -3.25 -29.97 -2.81
CA GLN A 372 -1.97 -30.68 -2.91
C GLN A 372 -1.99 -31.96 -2.10
N LYS A 373 -2.52 -31.92 -0.87
CA LYS A 373 -2.66 -33.09 0.02
C LYS A 373 -3.52 -34.19 -0.61
N LYS A 374 -4.62 -33.79 -1.26
CA LYS A 374 -5.55 -34.78 -1.93
C LYS A 374 -4.90 -35.45 -3.14
N ASN A 375 -3.94 -34.80 -3.79
CA ASN A 375 -3.29 -35.34 -4.99
C ASN A 375 -1.91 -35.98 -4.72
N GLY A 376 -1.57 -36.21 -3.44
CA GLY A 376 -0.39 -37.01 -3.04
C GLY A 376 0.96 -36.34 -3.27
N THR A 377 0.98 -35.02 -3.45
CA THR A 377 2.25 -34.28 -3.54
C THR A 377 2.84 -34.21 -2.14
N ASN A 378 3.89 -35.01 -1.89
CA ASN A 378 4.65 -34.95 -0.64
C ASN A 378 5.32 -33.57 -0.52
N LYS A 379 5.26 -33.01 0.68
CA LYS A 379 6.03 -31.81 1.03
C LYS A 379 7.52 -32.13 0.87
N SER A 380 8.11 -31.76 -0.26
CA SER A 380 9.54 -31.56 -0.33
C SER A 380 9.91 -30.32 0.48
N ASN A 381 11.17 -30.18 0.89
CA ASN A 381 11.69 -28.93 1.50
C ASN A 381 11.69 -27.75 0.51
N ASP A 382 11.08 -27.90 -0.65
CA ASP A 382 10.96 -26.91 -1.71
C ASP A 382 9.85 -25.89 -1.38
N PHE A 383 10.00 -24.70 -1.92
CA PHE A 383 8.99 -23.63 -1.81
C PHE A 383 7.64 -24.06 -2.41
N SER A 384 6.55 -23.81 -1.69
CA SER A 384 5.18 -24.17 -2.10
C SER A 384 4.82 -23.62 -3.50
N VAL A 385 5.34 -22.48 -3.87
CA VAL A 385 5.18 -21.87 -5.21
C VAL A 385 5.62 -22.80 -6.33
N PHE A 386 6.62 -23.65 -6.11
CA PHE A 386 7.15 -24.58 -7.12
C PHE A 386 6.74 -26.04 -6.89
N THR A 387 6.01 -26.33 -5.82
CA THR A 387 5.50 -27.71 -5.55
C THR A 387 3.99 -27.80 -5.70
N ASP A 388 3.30 -26.73 -5.35
CA ASP A 388 1.85 -26.70 -5.32
C ASP A 388 1.33 -26.27 -6.71
N THR A 389 1.02 -27.27 -7.54
CA THR A 389 0.58 -27.05 -8.93
C THR A 389 -0.91 -27.22 -9.16
N PHE A 390 -1.66 -27.58 -8.13
CA PHE A 390 -3.12 -27.72 -8.25
C PHE A 390 -3.83 -26.48 -7.73
N ARG A 391 -4.76 -25.97 -8.52
CA ARG A 391 -5.57 -24.81 -8.19
C ARG A 391 -7.07 -25.02 -8.41
N GLU A 392 -7.86 -24.11 -7.89
CA GLU A 392 -9.28 -24.04 -8.26
C GLU A 392 -9.47 -23.90 -9.78
N ALA A 393 -10.56 -24.47 -10.29
CA ALA A 393 -10.80 -24.53 -11.73
C ALA A 393 -11.13 -23.15 -12.33
N ARG A 394 -11.88 -22.33 -11.59
CA ARG A 394 -12.34 -21.00 -12.06
C ARG A 394 -11.42 -19.90 -11.58
N LEU A 395 -11.25 -18.86 -12.39
CA LEU A 395 -10.64 -17.60 -11.97
C LEU A 395 -11.70 -16.72 -11.30
N TRP A 396 -11.28 -15.98 -10.29
CA TRP A 396 -12.17 -15.03 -9.62
C TRP A 396 -12.52 -13.88 -10.57
N PRO A 397 -13.75 -13.35 -10.48
CA PRO A 397 -14.17 -12.21 -11.26
C PRO A 397 -13.24 -10.99 -11.02
N PRO A 398 -13.03 -10.13 -12.02
CA PRO A 398 -12.26 -8.91 -11.83
C PRO A 398 -12.86 -8.04 -10.72
N LYS A 399 -12.02 -7.32 -10.01
CA LYS A 399 -12.35 -6.44 -8.87
C LYS A 399 -12.76 -7.16 -7.57
N THR A 400 -12.81 -8.49 -7.55
CA THR A 400 -13.17 -9.25 -6.34
C THR A 400 -11.92 -9.70 -5.58
N ARG A 401 -10.97 -10.31 -6.29
CA ARG A 401 -9.70 -10.82 -5.72
C ARG A 401 -8.51 -10.52 -6.64
N SER A 402 -8.72 -9.72 -7.67
CA SER A 402 -7.64 -9.34 -8.59
C SER A 402 -6.59 -8.49 -7.89
N LYS A 403 -5.36 -8.56 -8.39
CA LYS A 403 -4.28 -7.64 -8.04
C LYS A 403 -3.96 -6.72 -9.20
N ILE A 404 -3.28 -5.63 -8.90
CA ILE A 404 -3.31 -4.44 -9.73
C ILE A 404 -1.91 -4.13 -10.27
N VAL A 405 -1.83 -3.81 -11.56
CA VAL A 405 -0.64 -3.16 -12.14
C VAL A 405 -1.08 -1.79 -12.68
N VAL A 406 -0.37 -0.75 -12.26
CA VAL A 406 -0.71 0.66 -12.58
C VAL A 406 0.48 1.46 -13.08
N VAL A 407 0.17 2.57 -13.74
CA VAL A 407 1.04 3.74 -13.86
C VAL A 407 0.72 4.66 -12.68
N PRO A 408 1.62 4.83 -11.68
CA PRO A 408 1.31 5.59 -10.46
C PRO A 408 0.83 7.01 -10.73
N GLU A 409 1.43 7.68 -11.72
CA GLU A 409 1.04 9.04 -12.13
C GLU A 409 -0.41 9.16 -12.60
N ALA A 410 -1.02 8.08 -13.06
CA ALA A 410 -2.40 8.09 -13.57
C ALA A 410 -3.45 7.82 -12.48
N VAL A 411 -3.02 7.54 -11.24
CA VAL A 411 -3.89 7.06 -10.18
C VAL A 411 -4.02 8.10 -9.07
N VAL A 412 -5.23 8.29 -8.57
CA VAL A 412 -5.53 9.12 -7.40
C VAL A 412 -5.71 8.26 -6.16
N ALA A 413 -6.40 7.12 -6.29
CA ALA A 413 -6.59 6.19 -5.18
C ALA A 413 -6.76 4.76 -5.65
N VAL A 414 -6.17 3.84 -4.91
CA VAL A 414 -6.29 2.40 -5.12
C VAL A 414 -7.00 1.72 -3.95
N GLY A 415 -7.76 0.66 -4.27
CA GLY A 415 -8.22 -0.32 -3.29
C GLY A 415 -7.38 -1.59 -3.36
N HIS A 416 -7.77 -2.63 -2.63
CA HIS A 416 -7.07 -3.91 -2.63
C HIS A 416 -7.15 -4.67 -3.97
N HIS A 417 -8.21 -4.45 -4.74
CA HIS A 417 -8.54 -5.27 -5.89
C HIS A 417 -8.80 -4.50 -7.18
N MET A 418 -8.79 -3.16 -7.12
CA MET A 418 -8.97 -2.29 -8.27
C MET A 418 -8.50 -0.86 -7.97
N VAL A 419 -8.33 -0.06 -9.00
CA VAL A 419 -8.20 1.40 -8.85
C VAL A 419 -9.60 1.99 -8.61
N HIS A 420 -9.73 2.75 -7.53
CA HIS A 420 -10.98 3.44 -7.19
C HIS A 420 -11.12 4.76 -7.95
N HIS A 421 -10.03 5.54 -7.99
CA HIS A 421 -10.01 6.84 -8.65
C HIS A 421 -8.79 7.00 -9.54
N PHE A 422 -9.05 7.32 -10.78
CA PHE A 422 -8.04 7.70 -11.76
C PHE A 422 -7.94 9.22 -11.85
N LEU A 423 -6.76 9.70 -12.22
CA LEU A 423 -6.56 11.13 -12.51
C LEU A 423 -7.40 11.60 -13.71
N LYS A 424 -7.51 10.74 -14.72
CA LYS A 424 -8.37 10.99 -15.89
C LYS A 424 -9.68 10.21 -15.76
N PRO A 425 -10.86 10.86 -15.79
CA PRO A 425 -12.15 10.17 -15.66
C PRO A 425 -12.42 9.11 -16.73
N THR A 426 -11.72 9.19 -17.87
CA THR A 426 -11.86 8.22 -18.97
C THR A 426 -11.07 6.94 -18.78
N SER A 427 -10.15 6.90 -17.81
CA SER A 427 -9.35 5.70 -17.48
C SER A 427 -10.20 4.63 -16.80
N LYS A 428 -9.81 3.36 -17.00
CA LYS A 428 -10.60 2.19 -16.56
C LYS A 428 -9.73 1.10 -15.98
N ASN A 429 -10.35 0.22 -15.19
CA ASN A 429 -9.76 -1.03 -14.76
C ASN A 429 -9.95 -2.09 -15.88
N GLN A 430 -8.86 -2.57 -16.47
CA GLN A 430 -8.83 -3.55 -17.55
C GLN A 430 -8.48 -4.94 -17.00
N ALA A 431 -9.40 -5.89 -17.09
CA ALA A 431 -9.11 -7.28 -16.67
C ALA A 431 -8.13 -7.94 -17.66
N SER A 432 -7.02 -8.45 -17.14
CA SER A 432 -6.05 -9.19 -17.94
C SER A 432 -6.66 -10.51 -18.45
N PRO A 433 -6.62 -10.80 -19.75
CA PRO A 433 -6.93 -12.13 -20.23
C PRO A 433 -5.95 -13.16 -19.64
N LYS A 434 -6.47 -14.36 -19.34
CA LYS A 434 -5.66 -15.47 -18.77
C LYS A 434 -4.44 -15.86 -19.63
N LEU A 435 -4.48 -15.54 -20.92
CA LEU A 435 -3.39 -15.81 -21.84
C LEU A 435 -2.14 -14.93 -21.57
N PHE A 436 -2.28 -13.77 -20.91
CA PHE A 436 -1.13 -12.93 -20.59
C PHE A 436 -0.57 -13.25 -19.20
N ALA A 437 -1.43 -13.32 -18.18
CA ALA A 437 -1.02 -13.66 -16.82
C ALA A 437 -2.20 -14.16 -15.98
N VAL A 438 -1.90 -14.94 -14.94
CA VAL A 438 -2.80 -15.33 -13.87
C VAL A 438 -2.12 -15.08 -12.54
N LEU A 439 -2.87 -14.61 -11.55
CA LEU A 439 -2.40 -14.46 -10.19
C LEU A 439 -2.51 -15.81 -9.48
N HIS A 440 -1.37 -16.40 -9.14
CA HIS A 440 -1.30 -17.58 -8.30
C HIS A 440 -1.28 -17.14 -6.84
N HIS A 441 -2.30 -17.54 -6.07
CA HIS A 441 -2.44 -17.20 -4.67
C HIS A 441 -2.32 -18.45 -3.81
N TYR A 442 -1.15 -18.61 -3.16
CA TYR A 442 -0.80 -19.81 -2.38
C TYR A 442 -1.22 -19.65 -0.92
N ARG A 443 -2.16 -20.48 -0.47
CA ARG A 443 -2.62 -20.40 0.92
C ARG A 443 -3.37 -21.63 1.39
N ASN A 444 -3.62 -21.72 2.71
CA ASN A 444 -4.65 -22.55 3.27
C ASN A 444 -6.02 -21.94 2.94
N CYS A 445 -6.91 -22.68 2.29
CA CYS A 445 -8.24 -22.21 1.89
C CYS A 445 -9.34 -22.57 2.88
N ASP A 446 -9.07 -23.43 3.84
CA ASP A 446 -9.99 -23.68 4.95
C ASP A 446 -10.15 -22.38 5.74
N GLY A 447 -11.37 -21.97 6.02
CA GLY A 447 -11.64 -20.71 6.67
C GLY A 447 -11.54 -19.46 5.78
N LEU A 448 -11.33 -19.60 4.46
CA LEU A 448 -11.38 -18.44 3.54
C LEU A 448 -12.76 -17.78 3.62
N ARG A 449 -12.76 -16.45 3.76
CA ARG A 449 -13.98 -15.65 3.86
C ARG A 449 -14.02 -14.54 2.82
N MET A 450 -15.22 -14.14 2.42
CA MET A 450 -15.50 -12.94 1.65
C MET A 450 -16.56 -12.13 2.42
N GLY A 451 -16.12 -11.15 3.21
CA GLY A 451 -16.96 -10.48 4.19
C GLY A 451 -17.43 -11.47 5.25
N ILE A 452 -18.74 -11.56 5.46
CA ILE A 452 -19.37 -12.51 6.40
C ILE A 452 -19.52 -13.93 5.84
N TYR A 453 -19.31 -14.14 4.53
CA TYR A 453 -19.53 -15.43 3.88
C TYR A 453 -18.28 -16.29 3.93
N ALA A 454 -18.42 -17.53 4.44
CA ALA A 454 -17.39 -18.55 4.31
C ALA A 454 -17.30 -19.00 2.85
N THR A 455 -16.18 -18.74 2.20
CA THR A 455 -15.97 -19.08 0.78
C THR A 455 -15.02 -20.26 0.59
N GLY A 456 -14.37 -20.71 1.67
CA GLY A 456 -13.44 -21.84 1.63
C GLY A 456 -14.07 -23.11 1.06
N SER A 457 -15.27 -23.47 1.51
CA SER A 457 -16.01 -24.62 0.99
C SER A 457 -16.35 -24.48 -0.50
N LEU A 458 -16.67 -23.27 -0.99
CA LEU A 458 -16.94 -23.03 -2.41
C LEU A 458 -15.70 -23.26 -3.28
N VAL A 459 -14.53 -22.95 -2.77
CA VAL A 459 -13.25 -23.23 -3.44
C VAL A 459 -12.90 -24.71 -3.35
N LEU A 460 -12.91 -25.29 -2.15
CA LEU A 460 -12.45 -26.65 -1.88
C LEU A 460 -13.37 -27.76 -2.44
N ASN A 461 -14.64 -27.46 -2.71
CA ASN A 461 -15.58 -28.37 -3.36
C ASN A 461 -15.42 -28.42 -4.89
N GLN A 462 -14.60 -27.56 -5.48
CA GLN A 462 -14.29 -27.64 -6.91
C GLN A 462 -13.33 -28.81 -7.18
N LYS A 463 -13.45 -29.43 -8.36
CA LYS A 463 -12.41 -30.33 -8.86
C LYS A 463 -11.19 -29.48 -9.22
N PRO A 464 -10.04 -29.67 -8.56
CA PRO A 464 -8.86 -28.87 -8.87
C PRO A 464 -8.33 -29.20 -10.28
N ILE A 465 -7.67 -28.23 -10.88
CA ILE A 465 -6.96 -28.41 -12.15
C ILE A 465 -5.46 -28.18 -11.93
N GLN A 466 -4.65 -28.92 -12.69
CA GLN A 466 -3.21 -28.71 -12.65
C GLN A 466 -2.81 -27.47 -13.46
N ASP A 467 -1.97 -26.64 -12.88
CA ASP A 467 -1.42 -25.44 -13.48
C ASP A 467 0.05 -25.29 -13.07
N SER A 468 0.93 -25.79 -13.92
CA SER A 468 2.38 -25.85 -13.69
C SER A 468 3.14 -24.69 -14.34
N ALA A 469 2.46 -23.65 -14.81
CA ALA A 469 3.12 -22.57 -15.59
C ALA A 469 4.21 -21.81 -14.85
N VAL A 470 4.16 -21.80 -13.50
CA VAL A 470 5.20 -21.18 -12.67
C VAL A 470 6.52 -21.94 -12.72
N LEU A 471 6.49 -23.25 -12.99
CA LEU A 471 7.68 -24.13 -12.95
C LEU A 471 8.76 -23.75 -13.98
N LYS A 472 8.37 -23.14 -15.09
CA LYS A 472 9.36 -22.64 -16.09
C LYS A 472 10.34 -21.62 -15.54
N TYR A 473 9.97 -20.94 -14.42
CA TYR A 473 10.81 -19.93 -13.77
C TYR A 473 11.63 -20.48 -12.58
N LYS A 474 11.34 -21.73 -12.14
CA LYS A 474 11.96 -22.33 -10.94
C LYS A 474 13.48 -22.22 -10.96
N LYS A 475 14.10 -22.65 -12.06
CA LYS A 475 15.57 -22.67 -12.20
C LYS A 475 16.17 -21.26 -12.01
N ASP A 476 15.64 -20.29 -12.73
CA ASP A 476 16.20 -18.93 -12.73
C ASP A 476 15.97 -18.23 -11.41
N VAL A 477 14.77 -18.38 -10.81
CA VAL A 477 14.46 -17.82 -9.49
C VAL A 477 15.37 -18.41 -8.42
N LEU A 478 15.55 -19.73 -8.35
CA LEU A 478 16.41 -20.37 -7.37
C LEU A 478 17.91 -20.11 -7.59
N ALA A 479 18.31 -19.80 -8.81
CA ALA A 479 19.68 -19.42 -9.15
C ALA A 479 19.96 -17.92 -9.00
N SER A 480 18.98 -17.10 -8.62
CA SER A 480 19.14 -15.66 -8.48
C SER A 480 20.17 -15.27 -7.43
N ARG A 481 20.68 -14.06 -7.52
CA ARG A 481 21.63 -13.51 -6.54
C ARG A 481 20.95 -13.35 -5.15
N THR A 482 19.71 -12.85 -5.11
CA THR A 482 18.89 -12.78 -3.91
C THR A 482 18.79 -14.12 -3.18
N MET A 483 18.52 -15.20 -3.90
CA MET A 483 18.42 -16.54 -3.32
C MET A 483 19.77 -17.04 -2.80
N ARG A 484 20.88 -16.75 -3.49
CA ARG A 484 22.22 -17.08 -3.03
C ARG A 484 22.58 -16.38 -1.72
N GLN A 485 22.25 -15.08 -1.59
CA GLN A 485 22.45 -14.34 -0.34
C GLN A 485 21.66 -14.94 0.83
N TYR A 486 20.43 -15.33 0.59
CA TYR A 486 19.62 -16.03 1.58
C TYR A 486 20.27 -17.35 2.04
N LEU A 487 20.74 -18.18 1.10
CA LEU A 487 21.39 -19.46 1.43
C LEU A 487 22.69 -19.29 2.20
N LEU A 488 23.43 -18.21 1.97
CA LEU A 488 24.60 -17.85 2.79
C LEU A 488 24.16 -17.44 4.18
N PHE A 489 23.19 -16.54 4.28
CA PHE A 489 22.67 -16.04 5.56
C PHE A 489 22.20 -17.16 6.49
N ILE A 490 21.41 -18.14 5.98
CA ILE A 490 20.91 -19.24 6.82
C ILE A 490 21.97 -20.28 7.20
N LYS A 491 23.15 -20.29 6.55
CA LYS A 491 24.27 -21.14 6.95
C LYS A 491 25.07 -20.54 8.11
N ASP A 492 25.07 -19.22 8.21
CA ASP A 492 25.85 -18.47 9.20
C ASP A 492 25.03 -18.19 10.47
N THR A 493 23.72 -18.46 10.49
CA THR A 493 22.78 -18.28 11.61
C THR A 493 22.27 -19.60 12.17
#